data_a1c2245193e88ebf8d521af57c4bf25c
#
_entry.id   a1c2245193e88ebf8d521af57c4bf25c
#
_cell.length_a   1.000
_cell.length_b   1.000
_cell.length_c   1.000
_cell.angle_alpha   90.00
_cell.angle_beta   90.00
_cell.angle_gamma   90.00
#
_symmetry.space_group_name_H-M   'P 1'
#
loop_
_entity.id
_entity.type
_entity.pdbx_description
1 polymer ?
#
loop_
_entity_poly.entity_id
_entity_poly.type
_entity_poly.pdbx_seq_one_letter_code
_entity_poly.pdbx_strand_id
1 'polypeptide(L)'
;MTQPAEQIVDPSRGPEILRLRQLSKTFRVGFWATRVQAVRDVSAVMYQGESIGYLGPNGSGKTTSIKCMLALIQPSSGKIELFGRSPTDPLARARVGYLPESPYFYDYLTPVEVCEYVGKLYGLDARTRKQRTQELLGLVGLDQAAKRPLRGFSKGMLQRIGIAQSLMADPDLLIWDEPLSGLDPLGRKEVRELMIELRRQGKSLFFSSHVLTDIEALCDGVCILDRGVAVAQGRLADLLRRDALESEALLDLPADPQLEAGLRAELAKIPGLALQQLPTGVQAVLPTQAVPALIQALMQGGGQLRELSARRDSLEDLFMRKALQRSDGGQP
;
A
#
# COMPACT_ATOMS: atom_id res chain seq x y z
N MET A 1 13.31 -28.18 -4.65
CA MET A 1 14.27 -27.17 -4.16
C MET A 1 14.39 -26.11 -5.24
N THR A 2 13.52 -25.11 -5.20
CA THR A 2 13.55 -23.95 -6.11
C THR A 2 14.51 -22.95 -5.50
N GLN A 3 15.61 -22.65 -6.19
CA GLN A 3 16.55 -21.60 -5.79
C GLN A 3 15.78 -20.28 -5.64
N PRO A 4 16.02 -19.49 -4.57
CA PRO A 4 15.50 -18.15 -4.49
C PRO A 4 16.09 -17.37 -5.67
N ALA A 5 15.21 -16.78 -6.50
CA ALA A 5 15.62 -15.91 -7.58
C ALA A 5 16.51 -14.79 -6.99
N GLU A 6 17.81 -14.82 -7.29
CA GLU A 6 18.67 -13.66 -7.14
C GLU A 6 18.03 -12.55 -7.95
N GLN A 7 17.41 -11.60 -7.25
CA GLN A 7 16.85 -10.44 -7.89
C GLN A 7 18.02 -9.68 -8.52
N ILE A 8 18.05 -9.70 -9.85
CA ILE A 8 18.98 -8.93 -10.67
C ILE A 8 18.81 -7.48 -10.24
N VAL A 9 19.89 -6.88 -9.74
CA VAL A 9 19.93 -5.44 -9.44
C VAL A 9 19.71 -4.72 -10.77
N ASP A 10 18.57 -4.09 -10.92
CA ASP A 10 18.24 -3.26 -12.08
C ASP A 10 19.01 -1.94 -11.94
N PRO A 11 20.03 -1.68 -12.74
CA PRO A 11 20.86 -0.48 -12.61
C PRO A 11 20.11 0.81 -12.97
N SER A 12 18.91 0.73 -13.55
CA SER A 12 18.06 1.88 -13.84
C SER A 12 17.31 2.40 -12.61
N ARG A 13 17.26 1.63 -11.52
CA ARG A 13 16.67 2.03 -10.24
C ARG A 13 17.72 2.74 -9.39
N GLY A 14 17.32 3.77 -8.67
CA GLY A 14 18.17 4.49 -7.74
C GLY A 14 18.84 3.58 -6.69
N PRO A 15 19.60 4.14 -5.74
CA PRO A 15 20.26 3.35 -4.71
C PRO A 15 19.25 2.60 -3.85
N GLU A 16 19.65 1.41 -3.42
CA GLU A 16 18.87 0.58 -2.49
C GLU A 16 18.87 1.21 -1.10
N ILE A 17 17.68 1.36 -0.52
CA ILE A 17 17.49 2.01 0.79
C ILE A 17 16.94 1.06 1.86
N LEU A 18 16.24 0.00 1.48
CA LEU A 18 15.75 -1.04 2.38
C LEU A 18 15.92 -2.40 1.72
N ARG A 19 16.51 -3.34 2.44
CA ARG A 19 16.58 -4.75 2.04
C ARG A 19 16.21 -5.67 3.19
N LEU A 20 15.29 -6.57 2.94
CA LEU A 20 14.95 -7.69 3.79
C LEU A 20 15.43 -8.97 3.12
N ARG A 21 16.15 -9.81 3.85
CA ARG A 21 16.59 -11.14 3.38
C ARG A 21 16.09 -12.19 4.35
N GLN A 22 15.11 -12.99 3.91
CA GLN A 22 14.57 -14.14 4.65
C GLN A 22 14.15 -13.77 6.09
N LEU A 23 13.54 -12.59 6.25
CA LEU A 23 13.10 -12.10 7.55
C LEU A 23 12.10 -13.06 8.18
N SER A 24 12.42 -13.55 9.37
CA SER A 24 11.51 -14.38 10.17
C SER A 24 11.44 -13.89 11.60
N LYS A 25 10.23 -13.94 12.18
CA LYS A 25 10.01 -13.63 13.60
C LYS A 25 9.04 -14.60 14.23
N THR A 26 9.50 -15.25 15.30
CA THR A 26 8.70 -16.14 16.14
C THR A 26 8.67 -15.58 17.57
N PHE A 27 7.46 -15.49 18.12
CA PHE A 27 7.25 -15.15 19.53
C PHE A 27 6.99 -16.42 20.35
N ARG A 28 7.30 -16.36 21.63
CA ARG A 28 6.85 -17.32 22.63
C ARG A 28 5.75 -16.67 23.45
N VAL A 29 4.55 -17.21 23.41
CA VAL A 29 3.37 -16.59 24.01
C VAL A 29 2.77 -17.54 25.07
N GLY A 30 2.29 -16.95 26.16
CA GLY A 30 1.61 -17.66 27.21
C GLY A 30 2.54 -18.48 28.13
N PHE A 31 1.93 -19.04 29.18
CA PHE A 31 2.65 -19.81 30.20
C PHE A 31 3.37 -21.05 29.63
N TRP A 32 2.78 -21.68 28.60
CA TRP A 32 3.33 -22.88 27.93
C TRP A 32 4.33 -22.54 26.82
N ALA A 33 4.76 -21.28 26.70
CA ALA A 33 5.73 -20.82 25.71
C ALA A 33 5.39 -21.25 24.27
N THR A 34 4.09 -21.24 23.91
CA THR A 34 3.61 -21.59 22.57
C THR A 34 4.30 -20.71 21.52
N ARG A 35 4.84 -21.34 20.49
CA ARG A 35 5.54 -20.65 19.43
C ARG A 35 4.52 -20.10 18.42
N VAL A 36 4.49 -18.78 18.26
CA VAL A 36 3.69 -18.08 17.24
C VAL A 36 4.63 -17.47 16.23
N GLN A 37 4.65 -17.99 15.01
CA GLN A 37 5.49 -17.47 13.93
C GLN A 37 4.73 -16.33 13.23
N ALA A 38 5.08 -15.09 13.59
CA ALA A 38 4.41 -13.89 13.08
C ALA A 38 4.91 -13.48 11.69
N VAL A 39 6.16 -13.80 11.34
CA VAL A 39 6.76 -13.53 10.02
C VAL A 39 7.59 -14.75 9.63
N ARG A 40 7.51 -15.17 8.36
CA ARG A 40 8.19 -16.34 7.83
C ARG A 40 8.82 -16.04 6.48
N ASP A 41 10.14 -16.03 6.44
CA ASP A 41 10.96 -15.97 5.23
C ASP A 41 10.58 -14.84 4.25
N VAL A 42 10.35 -13.63 4.78
CA VAL A 42 9.98 -12.48 3.96
C VAL A 42 11.24 -11.82 3.43
N SER A 43 11.32 -11.68 2.12
CA SER A 43 12.40 -10.96 1.43
C SER A 43 11.81 -9.84 0.60
N ALA A 44 12.39 -8.64 0.67
CA ALA A 44 11.94 -7.47 -0.10
C ALA A 44 13.09 -6.49 -0.32
N VAL A 45 13.00 -5.72 -1.38
CA VAL A 45 13.96 -4.65 -1.70
C VAL A 45 13.18 -3.40 -2.06
N MET A 46 13.67 -2.24 -1.63
CA MET A 46 13.12 -0.92 -1.96
C MET A 46 14.23 0.02 -2.37
N TYR A 47 14.00 0.80 -3.41
CA TYR A 47 14.93 1.77 -3.94
C TYR A 47 14.51 3.19 -3.59
N GLN A 48 15.46 4.13 -3.66
CA GLN A 48 15.21 5.54 -3.34
C GLN A 48 14.12 6.12 -4.25
N GLY A 49 13.20 6.89 -3.66
CA GLY A 49 12.08 7.52 -4.35
C GLY A 49 10.89 6.59 -4.61
N GLU A 50 11.01 5.29 -4.34
CA GLU A 50 9.89 4.36 -4.47
C GLU A 50 8.87 4.49 -3.33
N SER A 51 7.63 4.11 -3.63
CA SER A 51 6.57 3.88 -2.65
C SER A 51 6.20 2.41 -2.67
N ILE A 52 6.39 1.73 -1.53
CA ILE A 52 6.09 0.30 -1.36
C ILE A 52 4.97 0.11 -0.36
N GLY A 53 3.92 -0.56 -0.82
CA GLY A 53 2.81 -0.98 0.03
C GLY A 53 3.03 -2.35 0.67
N TYR A 54 2.81 -2.43 1.97
CA TYR A 54 2.89 -3.66 2.74
C TYR A 54 1.48 -4.11 3.11
N LEU A 55 0.85 -4.90 2.24
CA LEU A 55 -0.57 -5.21 2.26
C LEU A 55 -0.85 -6.52 3.00
N GLY A 56 -1.97 -6.60 3.68
CA GLY A 56 -2.46 -7.85 4.28
C GLY A 56 -3.49 -7.63 5.38
N PRO A 57 -4.25 -8.66 5.74
CA PRO A 57 -5.23 -8.60 6.83
C PRO A 57 -4.57 -8.34 8.18
N ASN A 58 -5.38 -8.04 9.18
CA ASN A 58 -4.90 -7.91 10.55
C ASN A 58 -4.30 -9.24 11.04
N GLY A 59 -3.16 -9.18 11.73
CA GLY A 59 -2.42 -10.36 12.15
C GLY A 59 -1.55 -11.02 11.08
N SER A 60 -1.46 -10.48 9.86
CA SER A 60 -0.61 -11.04 8.80
C SER A 60 0.90 -10.82 9.01
N GLY A 61 1.32 -10.07 10.04
CA GLY A 61 2.73 -9.84 10.37
C GLY A 61 3.27 -8.47 9.95
N LYS A 62 2.46 -7.56 9.41
CA LYS A 62 2.87 -6.21 8.93
C LYS A 62 3.63 -5.41 10.00
N THR A 63 2.95 -5.08 11.10
CA THR A 63 3.53 -4.34 12.22
C THR A 63 4.76 -5.03 12.81
N THR A 64 4.76 -6.37 12.86
CA THR A 64 5.91 -7.15 13.34
C THR A 64 7.12 -6.95 12.44
N SER A 65 6.94 -7.02 11.12
CA SER A 65 8.02 -6.77 10.15
C SER A 65 8.54 -5.34 10.26
N ILE A 66 7.64 -4.35 10.34
CA ILE A 66 8.00 -2.93 10.52
C ILE A 66 8.83 -2.74 11.80
N LYS A 67 8.41 -3.32 12.92
CA LYS A 67 9.18 -3.25 14.17
C LYS A 67 10.56 -3.90 14.05
N CYS A 68 10.71 -4.98 13.27
CA CYS A 68 12.02 -5.57 12.97
C CYS A 68 12.87 -4.62 12.10
N MET A 69 12.30 -4.00 11.06
CA MET A 69 12.98 -3.04 10.18
C MET A 69 13.55 -1.85 10.96
N LEU A 70 12.86 -1.44 12.02
CA LEU A 70 13.26 -0.33 12.89
C LEU A 70 14.14 -0.75 14.07
N ALA A 71 14.53 -2.02 14.16
CA ALA A 71 15.24 -2.60 15.30
C ALA A 71 14.53 -2.39 16.66
N LEU A 72 13.21 -2.18 16.66
CA LEU A 72 12.39 -2.13 17.86
C LEU A 72 12.21 -3.52 18.48
N ILE A 73 12.25 -4.55 17.64
CA ILE A 73 12.33 -5.96 18.03
C ILE A 73 13.37 -6.66 17.15
N GLN A 74 14.09 -7.63 17.72
CA GLN A 74 15.05 -8.41 16.95
C GLN A 74 14.34 -9.49 16.11
N PRO A 75 14.71 -9.69 14.84
CA PRO A 75 14.27 -10.86 14.07
C PRO A 75 14.75 -12.16 14.71
N SER A 76 14.03 -13.26 14.48
CA SER A 76 14.48 -14.60 14.90
C SER A 76 15.53 -15.17 13.93
N SER A 77 15.42 -14.81 12.66
CA SER A 77 16.42 -15.10 11.61
C SER A 77 16.24 -14.12 10.45
N GLY A 78 17.21 -14.15 9.53
CA GLY A 78 17.24 -13.24 8.38
C GLY A 78 18.05 -11.98 8.66
N LYS A 79 18.18 -11.13 7.62
CA LYS A 79 18.97 -9.90 7.69
C LYS A 79 18.14 -8.72 7.20
N ILE A 80 18.34 -7.57 7.83
CA ILE A 80 17.72 -6.30 7.45
C ILE A 80 18.84 -5.28 7.24
N GLU A 81 18.75 -4.52 6.16
CA GLU A 81 19.65 -3.42 5.87
C GLU A 81 18.84 -2.16 5.54
N LEU A 82 19.20 -1.04 6.17
CA LEU A 82 18.71 0.30 5.86
C LEU A 82 19.89 1.11 5.31
N PHE A 83 19.78 1.62 4.09
CA PHE A 83 20.86 2.37 3.43
C PHE A 83 22.21 1.60 3.44
N GLY A 84 22.15 0.27 3.24
CA GLY A 84 23.32 -0.62 3.29
C GLY A 84 23.89 -0.86 4.70
N ARG A 85 23.24 -0.42 5.77
CA ARG A 85 23.67 -0.53 7.17
C ARG A 85 22.71 -1.36 7.99
N SER A 86 23.16 -1.82 9.16
CA SER A 86 22.24 -2.44 10.15
C SER A 86 21.18 -1.43 10.62
N PRO A 87 19.92 -1.87 10.86
CA PRO A 87 18.91 -1.01 11.47
C PRO A 87 19.25 -0.53 12.90
N THR A 88 20.25 -1.16 13.52
CA THR A 88 20.77 -0.71 14.84
C THR A 88 21.75 0.45 14.73
N ASP A 89 22.29 0.73 13.53
CA ASP A 89 23.19 1.86 13.28
C ASP A 89 22.42 3.19 13.43
N PRO A 90 22.84 4.10 14.33
CA PRO A 90 22.22 5.40 14.48
C PRO A 90 22.19 6.23 13.20
N LEU A 91 23.21 6.12 12.35
CA LEU A 91 23.29 6.85 11.08
C LEU A 91 22.23 6.39 10.08
N ALA A 92 21.87 5.09 10.08
CA ALA A 92 20.78 4.60 9.27
C ALA A 92 19.42 5.07 9.82
N ARG A 93 19.22 4.98 11.13
CA ARG A 93 17.96 5.38 11.79
C ARG A 93 17.68 6.87 11.71
N ALA A 94 18.70 7.72 11.73
CA ALA A 94 18.54 9.17 11.60
C ALA A 94 17.89 9.58 10.26
N ARG A 95 17.95 8.71 9.26
CA ARG A 95 17.36 8.90 7.92
C ARG A 95 15.96 8.31 7.78
N VAL A 96 15.39 7.76 8.85
CA VAL A 96 14.08 7.10 8.85
C VAL A 96 13.08 7.86 9.69
N GLY A 97 11.93 8.20 9.12
CA GLY A 97 10.77 8.72 9.83
C GLY A 97 9.75 7.61 10.10
N TYR A 98 9.39 7.40 11.34
CA TYR A 98 8.45 6.35 11.73
C TYR A 98 7.12 6.90 12.25
N LEU A 99 6.03 6.36 11.72
CA LEU A 99 4.68 6.55 12.24
C LEU A 99 4.13 5.18 12.67
N PRO A 100 3.83 4.95 13.95
CA PRO A 100 3.12 3.75 14.40
C PRO A 100 1.63 3.84 14.07
N GLU A 101 0.93 2.69 14.00
CA GLU A 101 -0.52 2.59 13.77
C GLU A 101 -1.34 3.44 14.76
N SER A 102 -0.90 3.49 16.00
CA SER A 102 -1.52 4.30 17.07
C SER A 102 -0.43 5.11 17.76
N PRO A 103 -0.20 6.36 17.29
CA PRO A 103 0.74 7.24 17.95
C PRO A 103 0.30 7.54 19.38
N TYR A 104 1.21 7.38 20.34
CA TYR A 104 0.97 7.70 21.74
C TYR A 104 1.78 8.93 22.13
N PHE A 105 1.09 9.90 22.70
CA PHE A 105 1.70 11.15 23.20
C PHE A 105 1.26 11.40 24.63
N TYR A 106 2.06 12.15 25.37
CA TYR A 106 1.62 12.70 26.64
C TYR A 106 0.50 13.71 26.39
N ASP A 107 -0.66 13.49 26.94
CA ASP A 107 -1.90 14.21 26.67
C ASP A 107 -1.90 15.69 27.09
N TYR A 108 -1.00 16.05 28.03
CA TYR A 108 -0.78 17.43 28.48
C TYR A 108 0.12 18.25 27.53
N LEU A 109 0.87 17.61 26.62
CA LEU A 109 1.69 18.33 25.64
C LEU A 109 0.82 18.96 24.56
N THR A 110 1.35 20.01 23.95
CA THR A 110 0.83 20.64 22.74
C THR A 110 1.54 20.10 21.49
N PRO A 111 0.97 20.24 20.29
CA PRO A 111 1.64 19.93 19.02
C PRO A 111 3.03 20.54 18.89
N VAL A 112 3.17 21.81 19.28
CA VAL A 112 4.46 22.52 19.26
C VAL A 112 5.47 21.81 20.16
N GLU A 113 5.09 21.50 21.39
CA GLU A 113 5.98 20.85 22.35
C GLU A 113 6.41 19.45 21.90
N VAL A 114 5.51 18.69 21.27
CA VAL A 114 5.85 17.38 20.68
C VAL A 114 6.90 17.54 19.57
N CYS A 115 6.68 18.41 18.62
CA CYS A 115 7.63 18.66 17.52
C CYS A 115 8.98 19.20 18.06
N GLU A 116 8.95 20.15 18.98
CA GLU A 116 10.16 20.69 19.62
C GLU A 116 10.93 19.62 20.40
N TYR A 117 10.24 18.75 21.11
CA TYR A 117 10.84 17.63 21.86
C TYR A 117 11.54 16.67 20.90
N VAL A 118 10.85 16.26 19.84
CA VAL A 118 11.40 15.33 18.84
C VAL A 118 12.58 15.96 18.10
N GLY A 119 12.48 17.23 17.72
CA GLY A 119 13.60 17.93 17.09
C GLY A 119 14.84 18.03 17.97
N LYS A 120 14.66 18.15 19.32
CA LYS A 120 15.78 18.06 20.28
C LYS A 120 16.41 16.68 20.29
N LEU A 121 15.61 15.61 20.25
CA LEU A 121 16.14 14.23 20.19
C LEU A 121 16.99 13.97 18.94
N TYR A 122 16.63 14.59 17.81
CA TYR A 122 17.41 14.54 16.58
C TYR A 122 18.59 15.54 16.56
N GLY A 123 18.80 16.32 17.61
CA GLY A 123 19.92 17.26 17.71
C GLY A 123 19.76 18.52 16.86
N LEU A 124 18.56 18.85 16.40
CA LEU A 124 18.31 20.06 15.64
C LEU A 124 18.52 21.31 16.50
N ASP A 125 19.13 22.37 15.96
CA ASP A 125 19.25 23.65 16.63
C ASP A 125 17.89 24.35 16.84
N ALA A 126 17.84 25.33 17.74
CA ALA A 126 16.59 25.97 18.13
C ALA A 126 15.87 26.70 16.98
N ARG A 127 16.64 27.29 16.04
CA ARG A 127 16.08 27.99 14.89
C ARG A 127 15.43 27.00 13.93
N THR A 128 16.15 25.95 13.57
CA THR A 128 15.68 24.87 12.69
C THR A 128 14.45 24.18 13.28
N ARG A 129 14.46 23.84 14.57
CA ARG A 129 13.29 23.24 15.24
C ARG A 129 12.05 24.12 15.11
N LYS A 130 12.17 25.41 15.45
CA LYS A 130 11.04 26.34 15.40
C LYS A 130 10.49 26.46 13.98
N GLN A 131 11.37 26.59 12.98
CA GLN A 131 10.97 26.68 11.58
C GLN A 131 10.25 25.39 11.14
N ARG A 132 10.89 24.24 11.34
CA ARG A 132 10.31 22.93 10.99
C ARG A 132 8.98 22.66 11.69
N THR A 133 8.86 23.03 12.97
CA THR A 133 7.60 22.88 13.71
C THR A 133 6.47 23.67 13.05
N GLN A 134 6.69 24.91 12.65
CA GLN A 134 5.69 25.72 11.96
C GLN A 134 5.31 25.13 10.60
N GLU A 135 6.31 24.76 9.79
CA GLU A 135 6.12 24.14 8.48
C GLU A 135 5.29 22.86 8.59
N LEU A 136 5.68 21.96 9.49
CA LEU A 136 5.04 20.64 9.63
C LEU A 136 3.63 20.72 10.23
N LEU A 137 3.39 21.61 11.18
CA LEU A 137 2.03 21.80 11.72
C LEU A 137 1.10 22.43 10.67
N GLY A 138 1.60 23.34 9.83
CA GLY A 138 0.87 23.83 8.67
C GLY A 138 0.60 22.73 7.64
N LEU A 139 1.62 21.91 7.33
CA LEU A 139 1.52 20.79 6.38
C LEU A 139 0.44 19.77 6.76
N VAL A 140 0.29 19.48 8.06
CA VAL A 140 -0.72 18.54 8.55
C VAL A 140 -2.04 19.22 8.99
N GLY A 141 -2.19 20.53 8.75
CA GLY A 141 -3.42 21.29 9.04
C GLY A 141 -3.73 21.44 10.54
N LEU A 142 -2.68 21.57 11.36
CA LEU A 142 -2.81 21.70 12.83
C LEU A 142 -2.29 23.03 13.39
N ASP A 143 -1.99 24.00 12.55
CA ASP A 143 -1.57 25.35 12.92
C ASP A 143 -2.55 26.04 13.90
N GLN A 144 -3.85 25.94 13.64
CA GLN A 144 -4.89 26.50 14.50
C GLN A 144 -4.96 25.83 15.89
N ALA A 145 -4.54 24.57 15.98
CA ALA A 145 -4.55 23.79 17.20
C ALA A 145 -3.15 23.67 17.86
N ALA A 146 -2.14 24.34 17.32
CA ALA A 146 -0.72 24.20 17.66
C ALA A 146 -0.38 24.36 19.17
N LYS A 147 -1.17 25.16 19.88
CA LYS A 147 -1.00 25.47 21.30
C LYS A 147 -2.01 24.80 22.22
N ARG A 148 -2.90 23.96 21.70
CA ARG A 148 -3.91 23.24 22.51
C ARG A 148 -3.32 21.91 23.01
N PRO A 149 -3.57 21.53 24.28
CA PRO A 149 -3.17 20.22 24.79
C PRO A 149 -3.79 19.06 24.01
N LEU A 150 -3.02 17.98 23.80
CA LEU A 150 -3.40 16.82 23.00
C LEU A 150 -4.57 16.01 23.59
N ARG A 151 -4.84 16.11 24.89
CA ARG A 151 -5.98 15.42 25.54
C ARG A 151 -7.35 15.70 24.90
N GLY A 152 -7.48 16.79 24.16
CA GLY A 152 -8.69 17.14 23.44
C GLY A 152 -8.68 16.82 21.93
N PHE A 153 -7.68 16.07 21.48
CA PHE A 153 -7.52 15.74 20.06
C PHE A 153 -8.30 14.48 19.69
N SER A 154 -8.90 14.50 18.50
CA SER A 154 -9.44 13.30 17.88
C SER A 154 -8.32 12.34 17.45
N LYS A 155 -8.67 11.07 17.20
CA LYS A 155 -7.72 10.08 16.67
C LYS A 155 -7.03 10.59 15.40
N GLY A 156 -7.78 11.22 14.49
CA GLY A 156 -7.23 11.80 13.26
C GLY A 156 -6.25 12.94 13.52
N MET A 157 -6.52 13.80 14.51
CA MET A 157 -5.57 14.86 14.89
C MET A 157 -4.29 14.29 15.50
N LEU A 158 -4.38 13.24 16.33
CA LEU A 158 -3.19 12.56 16.87
C LEU A 158 -2.38 11.88 15.76
N GLN A 159 -3.06 11.29 14.77
CA GLN A 159 -2.40 10.72 13.59
C GLN A 159 -1.60 11.79 12.83
N ARG A 160 -2.18 12.97 12.60
CA ARG A 160 -1.51 14.10 11.95
C ARG A 160 -0.29 14.60 12.74
N ILE A 161 -0.34 14.62 14.08
CA ILE A 161 0.84 14.89 14.92
C ILE A 161 1.91 13.81 14.73
N GLY A 162 1.53 12.54 14.67
CA GLY A 162 2.44 11.44 14.38
C GLY A 162 3.15 11.59 13.04
N ILE A 163 2.42 12.03 12.01
CA ILE A 163 2.98 12.37 10.70
C ILE A 163 3.99 13.52 10.82
N ALA A 164 3.60 14.64 11.45
CA ALA A 164 4.52 15.77 11.66
C ALA A 164 5.78 15.35 12.42
N GLN A 165 5.62 14.54 13.48
CA GLN A 165 6.74 13.97 14.23
C GLN A 165 7.67 13.15 13.34
N SER A 166 7.11 12.28 12.48
CA SER A 166 7.90 11.40 11.60
C SER A 166 8.73 12.19 10.57
N LEU A 167 8.30 13.40 10.23
CA LEU A 167 8.95 14.29 9.27
C LEU A 167 9.95 15.27 9.90
N MET A 168 10.06 15.31 11.23
CA MET A 168 10.80 16.37 11.94
C MET A 168 12.28 16.45 11.57
N ALA A 169 12.94 15.31 11.37
CA ALA A 169 14.35 15.20 11.00
C ALA A 169 14.60 15.21 9.48
N ASP A 170 13.61 15.51 8.67
CA ASP A 170 13.67 15.48 7.21
C ASP A 170 14.17 14.15 6.61
N PRO A 171 13.60 13.00 7.02
CA PRO A 171 14.09 11.69 6.65
C PRO A 171 14.01 11.42 5.15
N ASP A 172 14.87 10.50 4.65
CA ASP A 172 14.83 10.01 3.26
C ASP A 172 13.81 8.89 3.08
N LEU A 173 13.58 8.09 4.13
CA LEU A 173 12.65 6.96 4.15
C LEU A 173 11.60 7.17 5.24
N LEU A 174 10.34 7.09 4.85
CA LEU A 174 9.19 7.10 5.74
C LEU A 174 8.68 5.66 5.87
N ILE A 175 8.67 5.13 7.10
CA ILE A 175 8.07 3.83 7.43
C ILE A 175 6.82 4.09 8.28
N TRP A 176 5.64 3.93 7.67
CA TRP A 176 4.37 4.26 8.30
C TRP A 176 3.48 3.01 8.44
N ASP A 177 3.05 2.74 9.65
CA ASP A 177 2.17 1.61 9.96
C ASP A 177 0.72 2.09 9.96
N GLU A 178 -0.08 1.63 8.99
CA GLU A 178 -1.51 1.96 8.80
C GLU A 178 -1.80 3.48 8.85
N PRO A 179 -1.12 4.34 8.06
CA PRO A 179 -1.20 5.80 8.18
C PRO A 179 -2.61 6.37 7.96
N LEU A 180 -3.46 5.67 7.23
CA LEU A 180 -4.82 6.08 6.89
C LEU A 180 -5.89 5.48 7.81
N SER A 181 -5.50 4.65 8.79
CA SER A 181 -6.43 3.98 9.69
C SER A 181 -7.09 4.96 10.66
N GLY A 182 -8.40 4.81 10.83
CA GLY A 182 -9.17 5.59 11.80
C GLY A 182 -9.35 7.08 11.47
N LEU A 183 -9.05 7.47 10.24
CA LEU A 183 -9.37 8.78 9.69
C LEU A 183 -10.77 8.76 9.07
N ASP A 184 -11.47 9.89 9.15
CA ASP A 184 -12.67 10.15 8.36
C ASP A 184 -12.35 10.29 6.86
N PRO A 185 -13.32 10.25 5.96
CA PRO A 185 -13.07 10.32 4.51
C PRO A 185 -12.26 11.54 4.07
N LEU A 186 -12.51 12.70 4.68
CA LEU A 186 -11.77 13.93 4.38
C LEU A 186 -10.33 13.84 4.84
N GLY A 187 -10.09 13.40 6.09
CA GLY A 187 -8.75 13.19 6.63
C GLY A 187 -7.95 12.16 5.86
N ARG A 188 -8.58 11.07 5.38
CA ARG A 188 -7.93 10.10 4.49
C ARG A 188 -7.47 10.73 3.18
N LYS A 189 -8.32 11.56 2.57
CA LYS A 189 -7.98 12.27 1.33
C LYS A 189 -6.77 13.18 1.54
N GLU A 190 -6.79 14.00 2.59
CA GLU A 190 -5.70 14.94 2.90
C GLU A 190 -4.37 14.22 3.18
N VAL A 191 -4.39 13.11 3.93
CA VAL A 191 -3.17 12.33 4.18
C VAL A 191 -2.68 11.64 2.90
N ARG A 192 -3.56 11.16 2.01
CA ARG A 192 -3.15 10.64 0.69
C ARG A 192 -2.47 11.72 -0.16
N GLU A 193 -3.04 12.91 -0.23
CA GLU A 193 -2.48 14.05 -0.96
C GLU A 193 -1.10 14.42 -0.40
N LEU A 194 -0.96 14.41 0.92
CA LEU A 194 0.33 14.60 1.59
C LEU A 194 1.35 13.52 1.21
N MET A 195 0.96 12.24 1.20
CA MET A 195 1.85 11.14 0.79
C MET A 195 2.31 11.31 -0.67
N ILE A 196 1.42 11.71 -1.56
CA ILE A 196 1.75 11.99 -2.97
C ILE A 196 2.76 13.16 -3.06
N GLU A 197 2.53 14.22 -2.30
CA GLU A 197 3.42 15.38 -2.30
C GLU A 197 4.82 15.03 -1.75
N LEU A 198 4.91 14.26 -0.65
CA LEU A 198 6.18 13.80 -0.11
C LEU A 198 6.96 12.96 -1.14
N ARG A 199 6.27 12.11 -1.92
CA ARG A 199 6.89 11.38 -3.02
C ARG A 199 7.43 12.32 -4.11
N ARG A 200 6.66 13.34 -4.50
CA ARG A 200 7.12 14.35 -5.49
C ARG A 200 8.38 15.08 -5.02
N GLN A 201 8.53 15.27 -3.71
CA GLN A 201 9.72 15.81 -3.09
C GLN A 201 10.89 14.83 -3.01
N GLY A 202 10.75 13.62 -3.56
CA GLY A 202 11.80 12.58 -3.60
C GLY A 202 11.89 11.72 -2.34
N LYS A 203 10.93 11.82 -1.40
CA LYS A 203 10.87 10.93 -0.24
C LYS A 203 10.46 9.52 -0.66
N SER A 204 11.04 8.53 -0.01
CA SER A 204 10.67 7.12 -0.18
C SER A 204 9.65 6.73 0.89
N LEU A 205 8.58 6.04 0.49
CA LEU A 205 7.50 5.64 1.40
C LEU A 205 7.38 4.12 1.48
N PHE A 206 7.54 3.57 2.67
CA PHE A 206 7.14 2.20 2.99
C PHE A 206 5.98 2.25 3.98
N PHE A 207 4.79 1.80 3.57
CA PHE A 207 3.66 1.85 4.49
C PHE A 207 2.82 0.59 4.45
N SER A 208 2.27 0.23 5.60
CA SER A 208 1.32 -0.86 5.70
C SER A 208 -0.11 -0.39 5.45
N SER A 209 -0.92 -1.26 4.86
CA SER A 209 -2.36 -1.07 4.74
C SER A 209 -3.07 -2.43 4.67
N HIS A 210 -4.33 -2.45 5.06
CA HIS A 210 -5.27 -3.54 4.79
C HIS A 210 -6.27 -3.15 3.69
N VAL A 211 -6.15 -1.94 3.12
CA VAL A 211 -7.04 -1.38 2.09
C VAL A 211 -6.31 -1.38 0.75
N LEU A 212 -6.82 -2.18 -0.17
CA LEU A 212 -6.23 -2.42 -1.49
C LEU A 212 -6.17 -1.15 -2.34
N THR A 213 -7.25 -0.37 -2.35
CA THR A 213 -7.33 0.87 -3.14
C THR A 213 -6.33 1.94 -2.72
N ASP A 214 -5.90 1.95 -1.46
CA ASP A 214 -4.84 2.87 -1.01
C ASP A 214 -3.49 2.48 -1.60
N ILE A 215 -3.20 1.17 -1.67
CA ILE A 215 -1.97 0.64 -2.27
C ILE A 215 -1.94 0.90 -3.77
N GLU A 216 -3.04 0.64 -4.48
CA GLU A 216 -3.14 0.89 -5.92
C GLU A 216 -2.93 2.37 -6.28
N ALA A 217 -3.44 3.27 -5.44
CA ALA A 217 -3.34 4.71 -5.67
C ALA A 217 -1.98 5.32 -5.31
N LEU A 218 -1.25 4.73 -4.36
CA LEU A 218 -0.09 5.37 -3.74
C LEU A 218 1.24 4.66 -4.00
N CYS A 219 1.23 3.40 -4.47
CA CYS A 219 2.44 2.58 -4.52
C CYS A 219 2.95 2.31 -5.93
N ASP A 220 4.26 2.19 -6.06
CA ASP A 220 4.93 1.65 -7.26
C ASP A 220 5.06 0.13 -7.19
N GLY A 221 5.16 -0.40 -5.97
CA GLY A 221 5.27 -1.82 -5.69
C GLY A 221 4.53 -2.24 -4.44
N VAL A 222 4.31 -3.54 -4.31
CA VAL A 222 3.61 -4.12 -3.18
C VAL A 222 4.27 -5.41 -2.73
N CYS A 223 4.22 -5.65 -1.41
CA CYS A 223 4.45 -6.95 -0.81
C CYS A 223 3.18 -7.35 -0.06
N ILE A 224 2.52 -8.41 -0.51
CA ILE A 224 1.27 -8.91 0.06
C ILE A 224 1.60 -10.01 1.06
N LEU A 225 1.18 -9.80 2.30
CA LEU A 225 1.36 -10.75 3.40
C LEU A 225 0.06 -11.48 3.73
N ASP A 226 0.16 -12.80 3.87
CA ASP A 226 -0.87 -13.61 4.49
C ASP A 226 -0.23 -14.56 5.50
N ARG A 227 -0.74 -14.55 6.76
CA ARG A 227 -0.27 -15.43 7.86
C ARG A 227 1.25 -15.48 8.00
N GLY A 228 1.89 -14.32 7.91
CA GLY A 228 3.32 -14.15 8.09
C GLY A 228 4.17 -14.46 6.85
N VAL A 229 3.60 -14.82 5.73
CA VAL A 229 4.31 -15.16 4.49
C VAL A 229 4.02 -14.15 3.39
N ALA A 230 5.02 -13.76 2.60
CA ALA A 230 4.81 -12.99 1.40
C ALA A 230 4.19 -13.90 0.31
N VAL A 231 2.93 -13.61 -0.08
CA VAL A 231 2.19 -14.38 -1.08
C VAL A 231 2.33 -13.82 -2.49
N ALA A 232 2.61 -12.53 -2.58
CA ALA A 232 2.98 -11.85 -3.82
C ALA A 232 3.84 -10.64 -3.49
N GLN A 233 4.80 -10.33 -4.35
CA GLN A 233 5.61 -9.12 -4.25
C GLN A 233 6.13 -8.71 -5.62
N GLY A 234 6.31 -7.43 -5.83
CA GLY A 234 6.84 -6.88 -7.06
C GLY A 234 6.29 -5.50 -7.37
N ARG A 235 6.61 -5.01 -8.58
CA ARG A 235 6.03 -3.75 -9.07
C ARG A 235 4.54 -3.94 -9.30
N LEU A 236 3.76 -2.98 -8.91
CA LEU A 236 2.30 -3.03 -9.04
C LEU A 236 1.90 -3.18 -10.52
N ALA A 237 2.57 -2.43 -11.41
CA ALA A 237 2.34 -2.52 -12.84
C ALA A 237 2.59 -3.93 -13.43
N ASP A 238 3.55 -4.68 -12.88
CA ASP A 238 3.88 -6.03 -13.34
C ASP A 238 2.93 -7.07 -12.76
N LEU A 239 2.54 -6.89 -11.49
CA LEU A 239 1.60 -7.79 -10.79
C LEU A 239 0.17 -7.68 -11.33
N LEU A 240 -0.24 -6.48 -11.76
CA LEU A 240 -1.55 -6.20 -12.32
C LEU A 240 -1.58 -6.30 -13.86
N ARG A 241 -0.44 -6.58 -14.49
CA ARG A 241 -0.43 -7.01 -15.88
C ARG A 241 -1.04 -8.41 -15.94
N ARG A 242 -2.30 -8.48 -16.33
CA ARG A 242 -2.67 -9.57 -17.21
C ARG A 242 -2.05 -9.23 -18.59
N ASP A 243 -1.47 -10.20 -19.24
CA ASP A 243 -1.35 -10.10 -20.69
C ASP A 243 -2.70 -9.57 -21.17
N ALA A 244 -2.71 -8.49 -21.97
CA ALA A 244 -3.92 -7.75 -22.34
C ALA A 244 -4.83 -8.59 -23.26
N LEU A 245 -5.13 -9.82 -22.83
CA LEU A 245 -5.92 -10.83 -23.53
C LEU A 245 -7.41 -10.59 -23.33
N GLU A 246 -7.82 -9.85 -22.31
CA GLU A 246 -9.23 -9.55 -22.03
C GLU A 246 -9.48 -8.05 -21.99
N SER A 247 -10.59 -7.64 -22.57
CA SER A 247 -11.16 -6.31 -22.50
C SER A 247 -12.49 -6.35 -21.78
N GLU A 248 -12.81 -5.25 -21.12
CA GLU A 248 -14.08 -5.01 -20.46
C GLU A 248 -14.76 -3.85 -21.14
N ALA A 249 -16.05 -4.00 -21.44
CA ALA A 249 -16.85 -2.97 -22.06
C ALA A 249 -18.16 -2.77 -21.30
N LEU A 250 -18.60 -1.52 -21.17
CA LEU A 250 -19.94 -1.18 -20.68
C LEU A 250 -20.81 -0.84 -21.88
N LEU A 251 -21.94 -1.55 -22.02
CA LEU A 251 -22.82 -1.49 -23.16
C LEU A 251 -24.20 -1.01 -22.77
N ASP A 252 -24.85 -0.25 -23.67
CA ASP A 252 -26.28 -0.05 -23.65
C ASP A 252 -26.93 -0.89 -24.73
N LEU A 253 -27.90 -1.69 -24.33
CA LEU A 253 -28.74 -2.44 -25.28
C LEU A 253 -29.90 -1.58 -25.74
N PRO A 254 -30.43 -1.85 -26.98
CA PRO A 254 -31.60 -1.15 -27.50
C PRO A 254 -32.81 -1.31 -26.56
N ALA A 255 -33.64 -0.26 -26.49
CA ALA A 255 -34.88 -0.30 -25.67
C ALA A 255 -35.97 -1.16 -26.35
N ASP A 256 -35.88 -1.41 -27.65
CA ASP A 256 -36.80 -2.29 -28.38
C ASP A 256 -36.47 -3.76 -28.08
N PRO A 257 -37.41 -4.56 -27.51
CA PRO A 257 -37.16 -5.94 -27.12
C PRO A 257 -36.77 -6.86 -28.28
N GLN A 258 -37.21 -6.57 -29.53
CA GLN A 258 -36.85 -7.37 -30.72
C GLN A 258 -35.41 -7.09 -31.14
N LEU A 259 -35.01 -5.83 -31.14
CA LEU A 259 -33.61 -5.44 -31.42
C LEU A 259 -32.65 -5.94 -30.32
N GLU A 260 -33.05 -5.82 -29.07
CA GLU A 260 -32.27 -6.35 -27.95
C GLU A 260 -32.03 -7.86 -28.07
N ALA A 261 -33.09 -8.64 -28.34
CA ALA A 261 -32.97 -10.09 -28.52
C ALA A 261 -32.08 -10.47 -29.72
N GLY A 262 -32.20 -9.73 -30.84
CA GLY A 262 -31.32 -9.90 -31.98
C GLY A 262 -29.86 -9.61 -31.66
N LEU A 263 -29.59 -8.49 -30.98
CA LEU A 263 -28.23 -8.11 -30.58
C LEU A 263 -27.62 -9.12 -29.61
N ARG A 264 -28.38 -9.60 -28.61
CA ARG A 264 -27.90 -10.63 -27.66
C ARG A 264 -27.56 -11.94 -28.41
N ALA A 265 -28.32 -12.31 -29.44
CA ALA A 265 -28.01 -13.48 -30.25
C ALA A 265 -26.72 -13.32 -31.08
N GLU A 266 -26.45 -12.11 -31.60
CA GLU A 266 -25.17 -11.82 -32.27
C GLU A 266 -23.99 -11.78 -31.29
N LEU A 267 -24.16 -11.16 -30.15
CA LEU A 267 -23.13 -11.10 -29.08
C LEU A 267 -22.77 -12.51 -28.58
N ALA A 268 -23.74 -13.42 -28.48
CA ALA A 268 -23.50 -14.81 -28.08
C ALA A 268 -22.62 -15.62 -29.04
N LYS A 269 -22.46 -15.17 -30.31
CA LYS A 269 -21.56 -15.79 -31.28
C LYS A 269 -20.09 -15.41 -31.10
N ILE A 270 -19.79 -14.37 -30.30
CA ILE A 270 -18.44 -13.89 -30.10
C ILE A 270 -17.71 -14.84 -29.14
N PRO A 271 -16.61 -15.47 -29.55
CA PRO A 271 -15.91 -16.43 -28.72
C PRO A 271 -15.36 -15.79 -27.44
N GLY A 272 -15.63 -16.40 -26.29
CA GLY A 272 -15.11 -15.93 -24.99
C GLY A 272 -15.80 -14.69 -24.43
N LEU A 273 -16.89 -14.21 -25.06
CA LEU A 273 -17.68 -13.12 -24.51
C LEU A 273 -18.54 -13.60 -23.34
N ALA A 274 -18.39 -12.95 -22.20
CA ALA A 274 -19.27 -13.08 -21.04
C ALA A 274 -20.04 -11.76 -20.83
N LEU A 275 -21.35 -11.86 -20.60
CA LEU A 275 -22.21 -10.70 -20.32
C LEU A 275 -22.76 -10.78 -18.90
N GLN A 276 -22.73 -9.65 -18.20
CA GLN A 276 -23.32 -9.49 -16.88
C GLN A 276 -24.24 -8.28 -16.87
N GLN A 277 -25.47 -8.46 -16.38
CA GLN A 277 -26.41 -7.34 -16.21
C GLN A 277 -26.02 -6.54 -15.00
N LEU A 278 -25.86 -5.22 -15.17
CA LEU A 278 -25.65 -4.24 -14.10
C LEU A 278 -26.84 -3.28 -14.03
N PRO A 279 -27.04 -2.58 -12.91
CA PRO A 279 -28.07 -1.51 -12.81
C PRO A 279 -27.87 -0.38 -13.83
N THR A 280 -26.63 -0.18 -14.28
CA THR A 280 -26.22 0.92 -15.18
C THR A 280 -26.07 0.51 -16.64
N GLY A 281 -26.32 -0.77 -17.01
CA GLY A 281 -26.14 -1.29 -18.37
C GLY A 281 -25.72 -2.73 -18.40
N VAL A 282 -25.08 -3.19 -19.47
CA VAL A 282 -24.54 -4.55 -19.60
C VAL A 282 -23.03 -4.49 -19.65
N GLN A 283 -22.39 -5.17 -18.72
CA GLN A 283 -20.94 -5.36 -18.73
C GLN A 283 -20.61 -6.56 -19.62
N ALA A 284 -19.67 -6.37 -20.54
CA ALA A 284 -19.14 -7.39 -21.41
C ALA A 284 -17.67 -7.62 -21.10
N VAL A 285 -17.27 -8.87 -20.89
CA VAL A 285 -15.86 -9.28 -20.75
C VAL A 285 -15.54 -10.21 -21.91
N LEU A 286 -14.48 -9.91 -22.65
CA LEU A 286 -14.14 -10.66 -23.88
C LEU A 286 -12.62 -10.60 -24.14
N PRO A 287 -12.09 -11.57 -24.92
CA PRO A 287 -10.72 -11.48 -25.40
C PRO A 287 -10.51 -10.17 -26.20
N THR A 288 -9.39 -9.47 -25.96
CA THR A 288 -9.09 -8.18 -26.63
C THR A 288 -9.13 -8.29 -28.16
N GLN A 289 -8.73 -9.43 -28.70
CA GLN A 289 -8.82 -9.71 -30.14
C GLN A 289 -10.26 -9.79 -30.67
N ALA A 290 -11.26 -9.99 -29.80
CA ALA A 290 -12.67 -10.05 -30.17
C ALA A 290 -13.37 -8.67 -30.10
N VAL A 291 -12.69 -7.61 -29.63
CA VAL A 291 -13.24 -6.24 -29.57
C VAL A 291 -13.77 -5.72 -30.90
N PRO A 292 -13.10 -5.92 -32.05
CA PRO A 292 -13.67 -5.51 -33.35
C PRO A 292 -15.01 -6.17 -33.64
N ALA A 293 -15.16 -7.46 -33.31
CA ALA A 293 -16.43 -8.18 -33.50
C ALA A 293 -17.55 -7.64 -32.61
N LEU A 294 -17.22 -7.29 -31.35
CA LEU A 294 -18.15 -6.63 -30.44
C LEU A 294 -18.65 -5.29 -31.00
N ILE A 295 -17.73 -4.44 -31.44
CA ILE A 295 -18.09 -3.12 -32.04
C ILE A 295 -18.98 -3.31 -33.26
N GLN A 296 -18.66 -4.25 -34.15
CA GLN A 296 -19.46 -4.54 -35.33
C GLN A 296 -20.87 -5.01 -34.98
N ALA A 297 -21.00 -5.93 -33.98
CA ALA A 297 -22.30 -6.41 -33.53
C ALA A 297 -23.17 -5.29 -32.94
N LEU A 298 -22.56 -4.40 -32.11
CA LEU A 298 -23.26 -3.23 -31.53
C LEU A 298 -23.76 -2.27 -32.63
N MET A 299 -22.92 -1.96 -33.64
CA MET A 299 -23.30 -1.07 -34.74
C MET A 299 -24.45 -1.63 -35.57
N GLN A 300 -24.47 -2.95 -35.81
CA GLN A 300 -25.53 -3.61 -36.56
C GLN A 300 -26.83 -3.79 -35.76
N GLY A 301 -26.71 -4.05 -34.47
CA GLY A 301 -27.84 -4.33 -33.58
C GLY A 301 -28.42 -3.12 -32.87
N GLY A 302 -27.94 -1.89 -33.15
CA GLY A 302 -28.41 -0.66 -32.52
C GLY A 302 -28.02 -0.50 -31.05
N GLY A 303 -27.03 -1.24 -30.55
CA GLY A 303 -26.44 -1.06 -29.22
C GLY A 303 -25.42 0.06 -29.21
N GLN A 304 -25.08 0.53 -27.99
CA GLN A 304 -24.07 1.58 -27.81
C GLN A 304 -22.94 1.09 -26.88
N LEU A 305 -21.71 1.44 -27.25
CA LEU A 305 -20.55 1.24 -26.39
C LEU A 305 -20.34 2.51 -25.56
N ARG A 306 -20.47 2.41 -24.23
CA ARG A 306 -20.20 3.52 -23.31
C ARG A 306 -18.74 3.63 -22.96
N GLU A 307 -18.14 2.49 -22.64
CA GLU A 307 -16.77 2.43 -22.18
C GLU A 307 -16.10 1.15 -22.68
N LEU A 308 -14.84 1.24 -23.03
CA LEU A 308 -14.00 0.10 -23.37
C LEU A 308 -12.64 0.28 -22.70
N SER A 309 -12.26 -0.67 -21.88
CA SER A 309 -10.97 -0.67 -21.19
C SER A 309 -10.29 -2.04 -21.26
N ALA A 310 -8.98 -2.06 -21.21
CA ALA A 310 -8.27 -3.32 -20.96
C ALA A 310 -8.61 -3.78 -19.55
N ARG A 311 -9.03 -5.04 -19.41
CA ARG A 311 -9.28 -5.61 -18.08
C ARG A 311 -7.95 -5.72 -17.35
N ARG A 312 -7.83 -4.94 -16.30
CA ARG A 312 -6.71 -5.02 -15.37
C ARG A 312 -7.16 -5.85 -14.18
N ASP A 313 -6.31 -6.76 -13.74
CA ASP A 313 -6.53 -7.38 -12.44
C ASP A 313 -6.49 -6.30 -11.36
N SER A 314 -7.40 -6.34 -10.43
CA SER A 314 -7.26 -5.60 -9.18
C SER A 314 -6.33 -6.33 -8.23
N LEU A 315 -5.77 -5.62 -7.25
CA LEU A 315 -5.06 -6.29 -6.15
C LEU A 315 -5.97 -7.28 -5.41
N GLU A 316 -7.29 -7.03 -5.41
CA GLU A 316 -8.29 -7.92 -4.81
C GLU A 316 -8.35 -9.25 -5.56
N ASP A 317 -8.42 -9.24 -6.89
CA ASP A 317 -8.40 -10.44 -7.73
C ASP A 317 -7.10 -11.22 -7.53
N LEU A 318 -5.96 -10.52 -7.47
CA LEU A 318 -4.67 -11.13 -7.20
C LEU A 318 -4.62 -11.78 -5.83
N PHE A 319 -5.10 -11.09 -4.80
CA PHE A 319 -5.14 -11.59 -3.43
C PHE A 319 -6.04 -12.83 -3.31
N MET A 320 -7.26 -12.77 -3.86
CA MET A 320 -8.21 -13.87 -3.85
C MET A 320 -7.65 -15.10 -4.55
N ARG A 321 -7.06 -14.96 -5.74
CA ARG A 321 -6.41 -16.07 -6.46
C ARG A 321 -5.28 -16.71 -5.65
N LYS A 322 -4.42 -15.89 -5.04
CA LYS A 322 -3.30 -16.40 -4.22
C LYS A 322 -3.75 -17.05 -2.91
N ALA A 323 -4.82 -16.55 -2.31
CA ALA A 323 -5.42 -17.15 -1.11
C ALA A 323 -6.07 -18.51 -1.41
N LEU A 324 -6.83 -18.62 -2.52
CA LEU A 324 -7.46 -19.87 -2.96
C LEU A 324 -6.43 -20.94 -3.34
N GLN A 325 -5.37 -20.59 -4.07
CA GLN A 325 -4.30 -21.53 -4.42
C GLN A 325 -3.60 -22.16 -3.20
N ARG A 326 -3.64 -21.49 -2.05
CA ARG A 326 -3.09 -22.02 -0.78
C ARG A 326 -4.07 -22.91 -0.01
N SER A 327 -5.37 -22.64 -0.11
CA SER A 327 -6.38 -23.53 0.51
C SER A 327 -6.44 -24.88 -0.16
N ASP A 328 -6.18 -24.96 -1.48
CA ASP A 328 -6.22 -26.22 -2.24
C ASP A 328 -4.89 -27.00 -2.20
N GLY A 329 -3.78 -26.35 -1.82
CA GLY A 329 -2.44 -26.95 -1.78
C GLY A 329 -1.92 -27.32 -0.39
N GLY A 330 -2.69 -27.18 0.65
CA GLY A 330 -2.25 -27.34 2.03
C GLY A 330 -3.11 -28.27 2.87
N GLN A 331 -2.91 -29.57 2.77
CA GLN A 331 -3.01 -30.47 3.93
C GLN A 331 -1.61 -30.65 4.55
N PRO A 332 -1.53 -30.92 5.86
CA PRO A 332 -0.68 -30.31 6.88
C PRO A 332 0.78 -30.61 6.81
#